data_cfa97b97bedc33713c7ca4f8bb6cee70
#
_entry.id   cfa97b97bedc33713c7ca4f8bb6cee70
#
_cell.length_a   1.000
_cell.length_b   1.000
_cell.length_c   1.000
_cell.angle_alpha   90.00
_cell.angle_beta   90.00
_cell.angle_gamma   90.00
#
_symmetry.space_group_name_H-M   'P 1'
#
loop_
_entity.id
_entity.type
_entity.pdbx_description
1 polymer ?
#
loop_
_entity_poly.entity_id
_entity_poly.type
_entity_poly.pdbx_seq_one_letter_code
_entity_poly.pdbx_strand_id
1 'polypeptide(L)'
;MKKPRVCVVGAGVIGLSTAVRIQNELPNYDVTVLADRFSPDTTSDGSGGFWQPHLVGGDNQDMVIQWGRDTLNYLFYLATSPLANRLGAQMVSGYSFFSEPQCPEWRHLVLGYREVDSREIKLLFPRARFGMFYTTVMIHVKAYLSWLMSRFKHNNGNVIDARIDKLEDLVKEYDVIVNCTGLGARKLINDHDVTPIRGQVTRVKAPWVKLFMTYQGTHGHCENYILPGADAVVLGGTGQEGNWNTGVDDEDRKMILEGCVEMMPSLKEAEVVRHWTGLRPHRTSGVRLETERLAKGKLVVHNYGHGGAGVTLHWGCAGQVVREIRTAFTPNFSRL
;
A
#
# COMPACT_ATOMS: atom_id res chain seq x y z
N MET A 1 -31.57 7.85 -18.91
CA MET A 1 -30.20 7.84 -19.54
C MET A 1 -29.47 6.59 -19.09
N LYS A 2 -28.68 5.97 -19.97
CA LYS A 2 -27.85 4.79 -19.59
C LYS A 2 -26.76 5.26 -18.62
N LYS A 3 -26.58 4.52 -17.52
CA LYS A 3 -25.50 4.84 -16.57
C LYS A 3 -24.11 4.71 -17.22
N PRO A 4 -23.18 5.64 -16.98
CA PRO A 4 -21.81 5.48 -17.42
C PRO A 4 -21.18 4.23 -16.79
N ARG A 5 -20.39 3.50 -17.56
CA ARG A 5 -19.75 2.25 -17.13
C ARG A 5 -18.27 2.48 -16.85
N VAL A 6 -17.83 2.08 -15.66
CA VAL A 6 -16.45 2.16 -15.22
C VAL A 6 -15.85 0.77 -15.09
N CYS A 7 -14.67 0.55 -15.67
CA CYS A 7 -13.87 -0.65 -15.46
C CYS A 7 -12.64 -0.29 -14.62
N VAL A 8 -12.51 -0.88 -13.44
CA VAL A 8 -11.29 -0.81 -12.63
C VAL A 8 -10.48 -2.08 -12.90
N VAL A 9 -9.29 -1.92 -13.48
CA VAL A 9 -8.41 -3.03 -13.85
C VAL A 9 -7.39 -3.27 -12.74
N GLY A 10 -7.52 -4.42 -12.07
CA GLY A 10 -6.71 -4.84 -10.94
C GLY A 10 -7.50 -4.92 -9.64
N ALA A 11 -7.29 -6.02 -8.86
CA ALA A 11 -8.01 -6.33 -7.63
C ALA A 11 -7.11 -6.31 -6.37
N GLY A 12 -5.97 -5.63 -6.42
CA GLY A 12 -5.18 -5.30 -5.24
C GLY A 12 -5.82 -4.18 -4.41
N VAL A 13 -5.12 -3.74 -3.34
CA VAL A 13 -5.63 -2.70 -2.43
C VAL A 13 -5.98 -1.40 -3.16
N ILE A 14 -5.21 -1.01 -4.17
CA ILE A 14 -5.46 0.19 -4.96
C ILE A 14 -6.75 0.06 -5.78
N GLY A 15 -6.90 -1.04 -6.53
CA GLY A 15 -8.08 -1.25 -7.38
C GLY A 15 -9.37 -1.41 -6.59
N LEU A 16 -9.38 -2.25 -5.55
CA LEU A 16 -10.58 -2.47 -4.74
C LEU A 16 -11.01 -1.21 -3.98
N SER A 17 -10.07 -0.45 -3.42
CA SER A 17 -10.38 0.82 -2.77
C SER A 17 -10.95 1.84 -3.74
N THR A 18 -10.39 1.91 -4.94
CA THR A 18 -10.87 2.76 -6.02
C THR A 18 -12.29 2.39 -6.44
N ALA A 19 -12.56 1.11 -6.67
CA ALA A 19 -13.87 0.63 -7.06
C ALA A 19 -14.95 0.94 -5.99
N VAL A 20 -14.63 0.68 -4.71
CA VAL A 20 -15.52 1.01 -3.58
C VAL A 20 -15.76 2.50 -3.46
N ARG A 21 -14.74 3.34 -3.62
CA ARG A 21 -14.92 4.81 -3.57
C ARG A 21 -15.75 5.34 -4.73
N ILE A 22 -15.55 4.82 -5.94
CA ILE A 22 -16.38 5.18 -7.10
C ILE A 22 -17.84 4.84 -6.82
N GLN A 23 -18.16 3.64 -6.32
CA GLN A 23 -19.54 3.28 -5.98
C GLN A 23 -20.17 4.21 -4.93
N ASN A 24 -19.39 4.56 -3.90
CA ASN A 24 -19.89 5.41 -2.82
C ASN A 24 -20.13 6.87 -3.25
N GLU A 25 -19.25 7.41 -4.07
CA GLU A 25 -19.22 8.84 -4.39
C GLU A 25 -19.82 9.17 -5.76
N LEU A 26 -19.97 8.16 -6.63
CA LEU A 26 -20.58 8.24 -7.97
C LEU A 26 -21.67 7.18 -8.13
N PRO A 27 -22.78 7.25 -7.38
CA PRO A 27 -23.80 6.17 -7.32
C PRO A 27 -24.53 5.94 -8.65
N ASN A 28 -24.41 6.87 -9.58
CA ASN A 28 -25.00 6.76 -10.91
C ASN A 28 -24.09 6.07 -11.94
N TYR A 29 -22.95 5.49 -11.51
CA TYR A 29 -22.05 4.76 -12.37
C TYR A 29 -22.17 3.25 -12.11
N ASP A 30 -22.08 2.46 -13.18
CA ASP A 30 -21.98 1.00 -13.07
C ASP A 30 -20.48 0.62 -13.03
N VAL A 31 -20.06 -0.02 -11.94
CA VAL A 31 -18.63 -0.29 -11.69
C VAL A 31 -18.34 -1.78 -11.83
N THR A 32 -17.34 -2.10 -12.63
CA THR A 32 -16.78 -3.46 -12.80
C THR A 32 -15.33 -3.47 -12.33
N VAL A 33 -14.96 -4.46 -11.54
CA VAL A 33 -13.55 -4.83 -11.28
C VAL A 33 -13.17 -5.98 -12.19
N LEU A 34 -12.12 -5.79 -12.98
CA LEU A 34 -11.56 -6.80 -13.87
C LEU A 34 -10.12 -7.08 -13.45
N ALA A 35 -9.79 -8.34 -13.18
CA ALA A 35 -8.42 -8.73 -12.81
C ALA A 35 -8.16 -10.21 -13.15
N ASP A 36 -6.90 -10.55 -13.32
CA ASP A 36 -6.40 -11.93 -13.47
C ASP A 36 -5.87 -12.51 -12.16
N ARG A 37 -5.84 -11.71 -11.08
CA ARG A 37 -5.43 -12.13 -9.74
C ARG A 37 -6.27 -11.42 -8.69
N PHE A 38 -6.68 -12.20 -7.70
CA PHE A 38 -7.45 -11.75 -6.55
C PHE A 38 -6.73 -12.16 -5.26
N SER A 39 -7.15 -11.60 -4.11
CA SER A 39 -6.68 -12.11 -2.82
C SER A 39 -7.02 -13.61 -2.70
N PRO A 40 -6.07 -14.48 -2.29
CA PRO A 40 -4.81 -14.15 -1.59
C PRO A 40 -3.56 -13.95 -2.46
N ASP A 41 -3.67 -13.84 -3.77
CA ASP A 41 -2.55 -13.93 -4.72
C ASP A 41 -2.11 -12.57 -5.28
N THR A 42 -2.49 -11.47 -4.61
CA THR A 42 -2.02 -10.13 -4.97
C THR A 42 -0.77 -9.72 -4.19
N THR A 43 0.02 -8.79 -4.73
CA THR A 43 1.15 -8.19 -3.99
C THR A 43 0.69 -7.58 -2.66
N SER A 44 -0.53 -7.06 -2.60
CA SER A 44 -1.08 -6.44 -1.40
C SER A 44 -1.21 -7.41 -0.23
N ASP A 45 -1.52 -8.69 -0.48
CA ASP A 45 -1.72 -9.72 0.56
C ASP A 45 -0.48 -9.99 1.41
N GLY A 46 0.70 -9.73 0.87
CA GLY A 46 1.96 -9.89 1.59
C GLY A 46 2.40 -8.67 2.38
N SER A 47 1.74 -7.53 2.20
CA SER A 47 2.09 -6.31 2.91
C SER A 47 2.00 -6.46 4.42
N GLY A 48 2.87 -5.75 5.15
CA GLY A 48 2.80 -5.63 6.61
C GLY A 48 1.56 -4.88 7.10
N GLY A 49 0.89 -4.16 6.21
CA GLY A 49 -0.32 -3.40 6.56
C GLY A 49 -0.06 -2.16 7.41
N PHE A 50 1.18 -1.76 7.55
CA PHE A 50 1.64 -0.64 8.37
C PHE A 50 1.56 0.67 7.59
N TRP A 51 0.95 1.69 8.17
CA TRP A 51 0.90 3.01 7.55
C TRP A 51 2.20 3.78 7.84
N GLN A 52 2.95 3.94 6.81
CA GLN A 52 4.13 4.81 6.72
C GLN A 52 4.45 5.00 5.24
N PRO A 53 4.69 6.24 4.73
CA PRO A 53 5.26 6.44 3.40
C PRO A 53 6.64 5.77 3.30
N HIS A 54 6.77 4.81 2.38
CA HIS A 54 7.97 3.98 2.26
C HIS A 54 8.18 3.57 0.81
N LEU A 55 9.40 3.77 0.28
CA LEU A 55 9.79 3.41 -1.08
C LEU A 55 8.82 3.96 -2.15
N VAL A 56 8.44 5.23 -2.02
CA VAL A 56 7.69 5.96 -3.04
C VAL A 56 8.67 6.77 -3.88
N GLY A 57 8.65 6.56 -5.20
CA GLY A 57 9.49 7.32 -6.13
C GLY A 57 8.94 8.71 -6.44
N GLY A 58 9.71 9.50 -7.21
CA GLY A 58 9.34 10.81 -7.74
C GLY A 58 9.41 11.96 -6.75
N ASP A 59 9.21 13.17 -7.29
CA ASP A 59 9.37 14.43 -6.56
C ASP A 59 8.04 15.01 -6.05
N ASN A 60 6.90 14.32 -6.30
CA ASN A 60 5.58 14.82 -5.95
C ASN A 60 5.22 14.52 -4.48
N GLN A 61 6.08 14.92 -3.55
CA GLN A 61 5.95 14.62 -2.12
C GLN A 61 4.68 15.23 -1.50
N ASP A 62 4.28 16.44 -1.92
CA ASP A 62 3.06 17.08 -1.42
C ASP A 62 1.81 16.23 -1.66
N MET A 63 1.70 15.65 -2.85
CA MET A 63 0.59 14.76 -3.16
C MET A 63 0.66 13.44 -2.39
N VAL A 64 1.86 12.88 -2.20
CA VAL A 64 2.07 11.69 -1.38
C VAL A 64 1.62 11.94 0.05
N ILE A 65 1.98 13.08 0.63
CA ILE A 65 1.54 13.51 1.96
C ILE A 65 0.02 13.68 2.02
N GLN A 66 -0.59 14.31 1.02
CA GLN A 66 -2.04 14.49 0.97
C GLN A 66 -2.78 13.15 0.89
N TRP A 67 -2.39 12.26 -0.04
CA TRP A 67 -3.00 10.92 -0.17
C TRP A 67 -2.75 10.07 1.09
N GLY A 68 -1.56 10.19 1.67
CA GLY A 68 -1.21 9.54 2.94
C GLY A 68 -2.09 10.01 4.09
N ARG A 69 -2.32 11.31 4.23
CA ARG A 69 -3.22 11.91 5.23
C ARG A 69 -4.64 11.40 5.09
N ASP A 70 -5.20 11.44 3.88
CA ASP A 70 -6.56 10.98 3.62
C ASP A 70 -6.72 9.50 3.97
N THR A 71 -5.70 8.71 3.64
CA THR A 71 -5.67 7.28 3.97
C THR A 71 -5.54 7.05 5.47
N LEU A 72 -4.63 7.76 6.16
CA LEU A 72 -4.43 7.62 7.60
C LEU A 72 -5.70 7.94 8.38
N ASN A 73 -6.38 9.04 8.03
CA ASN A 73 -7.65 9.43 8.64
C ASN A 73 -8.70 8.32 8.48
N TYR A 74 -8.78 7.73 7.29
CA TYR A 74 -9.69 6.62 7.05
C TYR A 74 -9.31 5.36 7.84
N LEU A 75 -8.03 5.04 7.94
CA LEU A 75 -7.55 3.91 8.72
C LEU A 75 -7.76 4.10 10.22
N PHE A 76 -7.58 5.31 10.76
CA PHE A 76 -7.95 5.63 12.16
C PHE A 76 -9.44 5.43 12.40
N TYR A 77 -10.29 5.91 11.48
CA TYR A 77 -11.73 5.64 11.57
C TYR A 77 -12.02 4.13 11.63
N LEU A 78 -11.39 3.30 10.78
CA LEU A 78 -11.56 1.85 10.81
C LEU A 78 -11.07 1.24 12.12
N ALA A 79 -9.90 1.66 12.62
CA ALA A 79 -9.27 1.13 13.83
C ALA A 79 -10.07 1.47 15.10
N THR A 80 -10.89 2.53 15.07
CA THR A 80 -11.76 2.95 16.19
C THR A 80 -13.23 2.56 16.00
N SER A 81 -13.57 1.90 14.89
CA SER A 81 -14.93 1.48 14.57
C SER A 81 -15.20 0.03 15.01
N PRO A 82 -16.47 -0.42 15.04
CA PRO A 82 -16.82 -1.83 15.26
C PRO A 82 -16.23 -2.80 14.23
N LEU A 83 -15.71 -2.30 13.10
CA LEU A 83 -15.06 -3.09 12.06
C LEU A 83 -13.61 -3.48 12.43
N ALA A 84 -13.01 -2.83 13.42
CA ALA A 84 -11.60 -3.00 13.77
C ALA A 84 -11.17 -4.46 13.92
N ASN A 85 -11.94 -5.23 14.70
CA ASN A 85 -11.66 -6.66 14.90
C ASN A 85 -11.73 -7.47 13.59
N ARG A 86 -12.75 -7.22 12.76
CA ARG A 86 -12.93 -7.94 11.48
C ARG A 86 -11.81 -7.63 10.49
N LEU A 87 -11.26 -6.42 10.51
CA LEU A 87 -10.23 -5.95 9.59
C LEU A 87 -8.81 -6.15 10.13
N GLY A 88 -8.69 -6.57 11.40
CA GLY A 88 -7.41 -6.52 12.10
C GLY A 88 -6.81 -5.11 12.08
N ALA A 89 -7.68 -4.08 12.13
CA ALA A 89 -7.27 -2.69 12.15
C ALA A 89 -6.98 -2.28 13.60
N GLN A 90 -5.78 -1.78 13.83
CA GLN A 90 -5.33 -1.44 15.18
C GLN A 90 -4.41 -0.22 15.15
N MET A 91 -4.51 0.62 16.17
CA MET A 91 -3.51 1.63 16.45
C MET A 91 -2.28 0.94 17.05
N VAL A 92 -1.11 1.26 16.52
CA VAL A 92 0.16 0.72 17.01
C VAL A 92 1.13 1.85 17.29
N SER A 93 1.80 1.76 18.43
CA SER A 93 2.85 2.71 18.81
C SER A 93 4.20 2.01 18.73
N GLY A 94 5.27 2.77 18.55
CA GLY A 94 6.60 2.19 18.56
C GLY A 94 7.68 3.14 18.09
N TYR A 95 8.82 2.57 17.79
CA TYR A 95 10.06 3.28 17.54
C TYR A 95 10.54 3.07 16.12
N SER A 96 10.95 4.17 15.48
CA SER A 96 11.78 4.12 14.27
C SER A 96 13.17 4.64 14.61
N PHE A 97 14.16 3.79 14.47
CA PHE A 97 15.57 4.08 14.75
C PHE A 97 16.36 4.28 13.46
N PHE A 98 17.36 5.14 13.52
CA PHE A 98 18.18 5.53 12.36
C PHE A 98 19.66 5.65 12.76
N SER A 99 20.54 5.46 11.76
CA SER A 99 21.95 5.75 11.88
C SER A 99 22.27 7.25 11.83
N GLU A 100 21.39 8.05 11.25
CA GLU A 100 21.54 9.51 11.11
C GLU A 100 20.20 10.20 11.41
N PRO A 101 20.22 11.49 11.83
CA PRO A 101 18.98 12.24 12.09
C PRO A 101 18.05 12.28 10.87
N GLN A 102 16.75 12.09 11.11
CA GLN A 102 15.70 12.11 10.12
C GLN A 102 14.60 13.11 10.52
N CYS A 103 14.01 13.77 9.53
CA CYS A 103 12.90 14.70 9.73
C CYS A 103 11.82 14.46 8.66
N PRO A 104 11.05 13.38 8.75
CA PRO A 104 10.07 13.04 7.72
C PRO A 104 8.93 14.06 7.68
N GLU A 105 8.52 14.45 6.49
CA GLU A 105 7.44 15.41 6.29
C GLU A 105 6.09 14.94 6.86
N TRP A 106 5.84 13.63 6.84
CA TRP A 106 4.62 13.03 7.38
C TRP A 106 4.55 13.00 8.92
N ARG A 107 5.59 13.40 9.65
CA ARG A 107 5.63 13.33 11.14
C ARG A 107 4.46 14.05 11.83
N HIS A 108 3.94 15.10 11.21
CA HIS A 108 2.79 15.86 11.74
C HIS A 108 1.43 15.17 11.53
N LEU A 109 1.38 14.06 10.79
CA LEU A 109 0.16 13.30 10.53
C LEU A 109 -0.10 12.21 11.57
N VAL A 110 0.96 11.66 12.14
CA VAL A 110 0.88 10.57 13.13
C VAL A 110 0.61 11.13 14.53
N LEU A 111 0.11 10.28 15.44
CA LEU A 111 -0.21 10.71 16.80
C LEU A 111 1.00 10.57 17.72
N GLY A 112 1.14 11.53 18.65
CA GLY A 112 2.15 11.45 19.70
C GLY A 112 3.59 11.42 19.22
N TYR A 113 3.87 12.00 18.03
CA TYR A 113 5.23 12.05 17.51
C TYR A 113 6.15 12.78 18.48
N ARG A 114 7.30 12.18 18.76
CA ARG A 114 8.41 12.81 19.48
C ARG A 114 9.74 12.20 19.05
N GLU A 115 10.79 12.95 19.17
CA GLU A 115 12.15 12.41 19.11
C GLU A 115 12.44 11.59 20.37
N VAL A 116 13.24 10.55 20.21
CA VAL A 116 13.64 9.64 21.28
C VAL A 116 14.90 10.17 21.93
N ASP A 117 14.92 10.26 23.25
CA ASP A 117 16.10 10.74 23.98
C ASP A 117 17.25 9.72 24.01
N SER A 118 18.42 10.18 24.35
CA SER A 118 19.64 9.37 24.35
C SER A 118 19.59 8.20 25.34
N ARG A 119 18.83 8.31 26.44
CA ARG A 119 18.66 7.24 27.42
C ARG A 119 17.79 6.13 26.86
N GLU A 120 16.67 6.46 26.20
CA GLU A 120 15.81 5.48 25.54
C GLU A 120 16.57 4.77 24.41
N ILE A 121 17.34 5.48 23.60
CA ILE A 121 18.16 4.87 22.54
C ILE A 121 19.14 3.87 23.11
N LYS A 122 19.91 4.26 24.16
CA LYS A 122 20.86 3.37 24.82
C LYS A 122 20.21 2.14 25.43
N LEU A 123 19.00 2.27 25.95
CA LEU A 123 18.27 1.19 26.59
C LEU A 123 17.69 0.20 25.58
N LEU A 124 17.10 0.72 24.49
CA LEU A 124 16.31 -0.09 23.56
C LEU A 124 17.11 -0.58 22.37
N PHE A 125 17.95 0.27 21.77
CA PHE A 125 18.76 -0.11 20.63
C PHE A 125 20.02 0.78 20.51
N PRO A 126 21.09 0.45 21.25
CA PRO A 126 22.32 1.26 21.37
C PRO A 126 23.05 1.54 20.05
N ARG A 127 22.78 0.76 19.00
CA ARG A 127 23.36 0.93 17.67
C ARG A 127 22.81 2.16 16.94
N ALA A 128 21.60 2.59 17.28
CA ALA A 128 21.00 3.77 16.68
C ALA A 128 21.63 5.06 17.18
N ARG A 129 21.63 6.09 16.33
CA ARG A 129 22.05 7.45 16.70
C ARG A 129 20.89 8.41 16.85
N PHE A 130 19.76 8.08 16.21
CA PHE A 130 18.54 8.86 16.23
C PHE A 130 17.33 7.95 16.31
N GLY A 131 16.25 8.44 16.89
CA GLY A 131 15.00 7.69 17.01
C GLY A 131 13.78 8.59 17.06
N MET A 132 12.68 8.07 16.59
CA MET A 132 11.35 8.67 16.65
C MET A 132 10.38 7.70 17.31
N PHE A 133 9.51 8.21 18.18
CA PHE A 133 8.38 7.46 18.72
C PHE A 133 7.09 8.09 18.22
N TYR A 134 6.14 7.26 17.78
CA TYR A 134 4.84 7.72 17.32
C TYR A 134 3.80 6.59 17.32
N THR A 135 2.53 6.98 17.14
CA THR A 135 1.41 6.04 16.95
C THR A 135 0.85 6.20 15.56
N THR A 136 0.69 5.07 14.88
CA THR A 136 0.11 4.96 13.54
C THR A 136 -0.93 3.84 13.50
N VAL A 137 -1.34 3.39 12.32
CA VAL A 137 -2.31 2.31 12.14
C VAL A 137 -1.71 1.14 11.38
N MET A 138 -2.07 -0.06 11.79
CA MET A 138 -1.90 -1.30 11.01
C MET A 138 -3.25 -1.93 10.69
N ILE A 139 -3.31 -2.60 9.54
CA ILE A 139 -4.46 -3.43 9.14
C ILE A 139 -4.00 -4.82 8.72
N HIS A 140 -4.84 -5.83 8.92
CA HIS A 140 -4.62 -7.15 8.33
C HIS A 140 -5.07 -7.15 6.87
N VAL A 141 -4.13 -6.92 5.95
CA VAL A 141 -4.44 -6.58 4.55
C VAL A 141 -5.31 -7.63 3.86
N LYS A 142 -5.08 -8.92 4.09
CA LYS A 142 -5.90 -10.00 3.53
C LYS A 142 -7.37 -9.90 3.99
N ALA A 143 -7.62 -9.63 5.27
CA ALA A 143 -8.97 -9.42 5.79
C ALA A 143 -9.61 -8.16 5.21
N TYR A 144 -8.83 -7.10 5.07
CA TYR A 144 -9.26 -5.84 4.48
C TYR A 144 -9.65 -5.98 3.00
N LEU A 145 -8.83 -6.67 2.18
CA LEU A 145 -9.16 -6.95 0.78
C LEU A 145 -10.44 -7.78 0.64
N SER A 146 -10.61 -8.81 1.47
CA SER A 146 -11.83 -9.63 1.50
C SER A 146 -13.05 -8.80 1.87
N TRP A 147 -12.91 -7.87 2.80
CA TRP A 147 -13.99 -6.95 3.18
C TRP A 147 -14.31 -5.94 2.08
N LEU A 148 -13.31 -5.34 1.43
CA LEU A 148 -13.52 -4.44 0.30
C LEU A 148 -14.26 -5.14 -0.84
N MET A 149 -13.85 -6.37 -1.19
CA MET A 149 -14.50 -7.17 -2.21
C MET A 149 -15.95 -7.50 -1.85
N SER A 150 -16.20 -7.89 -0.59
CA SER A 150 -17.54 -8.18 -0.11
C SER A 150 -18.44 -6.94 -0.16
N ARG A 151 -17.92 -5.79 0.27
CA ARG A 151 -18.62 -4.50 0.20
C ARG A 151 -18.92 -4.09 -1.24
N PHE A 152 -17.93 -4.26 -2.13
CA PHE A 152 -18.08 -3.96 -3.55
C PHE A 152 -19.21 -4.79 -4.19
N LYS A 153 -19.22 -6.11 -3.95
CA LYS A 153 -20.27 -7.03 -4.46
C LYS A 153 -21.64 -6.73 -3.84
N HIS A 154 -21.68 -6.44 -2.54
CA HIS A 154 -22.94 -6.10 -1.85
C HIS A 154 -23.62 -4.84 -2.44
N ASN A 155 -22.81 -3.90 -2.92
CA ASN A 155 -23.27 -2.70 -3.61
C ASN A 155 -23.43 -2.90 -5.14
N ASN A 156 -23.75 -4.12 -5.58
CA ASN A 156 -23.97 -4.49 -6.98
C ASN A 156 -22.78 -4.24 -7.92
N GLY A 157 -21.55 -4.30 -7.39
CA GLY A 157 -20.34 -4.28 -8.20
C GLY A 157 -20.16 -5.57 -8.99
N ASN A 158 -19.83 -5.46 -10.27
CA ASN A 158 -19.52 -6.61 -11.11
C ASN A 158 -18.04 -6.98 -11.02
N VAL A 159 -17.74 -8.28 -10.98
CA VAL A 159 -16.36 -8.80 -10.93
C VAL A 159 -16.14 -9.75 -12.10
N ILE A 160 -15.09 -9.50 -12.85
CA ILE A 160 -14.69 -10.32 -14.01
C ILE A 160 -13.29 -10.85 -13.75
N ASP A 161 -13.16 -12.17 -13.76
CA ASP A 161 -11.86 -12.87 -13.76
C ASP A 161 -11.41 -12.99 -15.20
N ALA A 162 -10.52 -12.09 -15.61
CA ALA A 162 -9.97 -12.07 -16.95
C ALA A 162 -8.65 -11.29 -17.00
N ARG A 163 -7.83 -11.63 -17.95
CA ARG A 163 -6.63 -10.89 -18.31
C ARG A 163 -6.90 -10.04 -19.55
N ILE A 164 -6.40 -8.82 -19.56
CA ILE A 164 -6.38 -7.96 -20.73
C ILE A 164 -4.94 -7.72 -21.17
N ASP A 165 -4.75 -7.61 -22.47
CA ASP A 165 -3.43 -7.28 -23.05
C ASP A 165 -3.35 -5.81 -23.49
N LYS A 166 -4.48 -5.11 -23.67
CA LYS A 166 -4.55 -3.70 -24.06
C LYS A 166 -5.76 -3.02 -23.42
N LEU A 167 -5.59 -1.76 -23.00
CA LEU A 167 -6.70 -0.96 -22.47
C LEU A 167 -7.75 -0.67 -23.53
N GLU A 168 -7.34 -0.58 -24.80
CA GLU A 168 -8.22 -0.33 -25.94
C GLU A 168 -9.29 -1.41 -26.12
N ASP A 169 -9.05 -2.63 -25.67
CA ASP A 169 -10.04 -3.72 -25.73
C ASP A 169 -11.31 -3.39 -24.92
N LEU A 170 -11.16 -2.56 -23.88
CA LEU A 170 -12.25 -2.16 -22.98
C LEU A 170 -13.06 -0.95 -23.48
N VAL A 171 -12.58 -0.17 -24.44
CA VAL A 171 -13.23 1.10 -24.87
C VAL A 171 -14.61 0.90 -25.53
N LYS A 172 -14.91 -0.31 -25.98
CA LYS A 172 -16.24 -0.63 -26.57
C LYS A 172 -17.30 -0.78 -25.49
N GLU A 173 -16.89 -1.22 -24.32
CA GLU A 173 -17.81 -1.59 -23.23
C GLU A 173 -17.89 -0.54 -22.13
N TYR A 174 -16.81 0.17 -21.86
CA TYR A 174 -16.70 1.09 -20.74
C TYR A 174 -16.49 2.53 -21.20
N ASP A 175 -16.99 3.46 -20.39
CA ASP A 175 -16.84 4.91 -20.61
C ASP A 175 -15.60 5.45 -19.89
N VAL A 176 -15.25 4.82 -18.77
CA VAL A 176 -14.06 5.10 -17.96
C VAL A 176 -13.32 3.79 -17.69
N ILE A 177 -12.01 3.81 -17.85
CA ILE A 177 -11.11 2.73 -17.49
C ILE A 177 -10.16 3.25 -16.41
N VAL A 178 -10.07 2.58 -15.26
CA VAL A 178 -9.11 2.94 -14.21
C VAL A 178 -8.03 1.86 -14.15
N ASN A 179 -6.81 2.24 -14.51
CA ASN A 179 -5.67 1.33 -14.54
C ASN A 179 -5.00 1.24 -13.16
N CYS A 180 -5.29 0.17 -12.42
CA CYS A 180 -4.73 -0.16 -11.11
C CYS A 180 -3.86 -1.43 -11.14
N THR A 181 -3.18 -1.69 -12.25
CA THR A 181 -2.52 -2.98 -12.53
C THR A 181 -1.15 -3.16 -11.86
N GLY A 182 -0.65 -2.18 -11.10
CA GLY A 182 0.64 -2.28 -10.42
C GLY A 182 1.78 -2.58 -11.40
N LEU A 183 2.52 -3.69 -11.18
CA LEU A 183 3.58 -4.13 -12.11
C LEU A 183 3.06 -4.48 -13.51
N GLY A 184 1.79 -4.84 -13.63
CA GLY A 184 1.17 -5.12 -14.93
C GLY A 184 1.18 -3.94 -15.89
N ALA A 185 1.22 -2.70 -15.38
CA ALA A 185 1.28 -1.48 -16.18
C ALA A 185 2.53 -1.44 -17.08
N ARG A 186 3.64 -2.04 -16.63
CA ARG A 186 4.86 -2.16 -17.45
C ARG A 186 4.58 -2.79 -18.82
N LYS A 187 3.77 -3.84 -18.86
CA LYS A 187 3.42 -4.53 -20.11
C LYS A 187 2.18 -3.93 -20.76
N LEU A 188 1.14 -3.64 -19.96
CA LEU A 188 -0.18 -3.26 -20.46
C LEU A 188 -0.17 -1.94 -21.24
N ILE A 189 0.63 -0.97 -20.81
CA ILE A 189 0.74 0.36 -21.43
C ILE A 189 2.19 0.75 -21.72
N ASN A 190 3.09 -0.23 -21.72
CA ASN A 190 4.50 -0.04 -22.06
C ASN A 190 5.25 0.96 -21.15
N ASP A 191 4.85 1.08 -19.89
CA ASP A 191 5.51 1.95 -18.91
C ASP A 191 6.77 1.29 -18.33
N HIS A 192 7.90 1.53 -18.97
CA HIS A 192 9.20 0.95 -18.58
C HIS A 192 9.77 1.52 -17.28
N ASP A 193 9.21 2.62 -16.78
CA ASP A 193 9.57 3.21 -15.49
C ASP A 193 9.06 2.37 -14.29
N VAL A 194 8.09 1.48 -14.53
CA VAL A 194 7.61 0.52 -13.54
C VAL A 194 8.57 -0.65 -13.41
N THR A 195 9.17 -0.80 -12.24
CA THR A 195 10.10 -1.88 -11.90
C THR A 195 9.75 -2.49 -10.53
N PRO A 196 10.07 -3.76 -10.27
CA PRO A 196 9.84 -4.33 -8.95
C PRO A 196 10.88 -3.85 -7.94
N ILE A 197 10.46 -3.66 -6.70
CA ILE A 197 11.34 -3.76 -5.55
C ILE A 197 10.98 -5.03 -4.80
N ARG A 198 11.83 -6.04 -4.90
CA ARG A 198 11.60 -7.31 -4.22
C ARG A 198 11.72 -7.14 -2.72
N GLY A 199 10.73 -7.65 -1.98
CA GLY A 199 10.72 -7.66 -0.53
C GLY A 199 10.44 -9.04 0.01
N GLN A 200 11.28 -9.48 0.95
CA GLN A 200 11.09 -10.71 1.71
C GLN A 200 10.78 -10.39 3.16
N VAL A 201 9.89 -11.16 3.77
CA VAL A 201 9.50 -11.05 5.17
C VAL A 201 9.33 -12.43 5.81
N THR A 202 9.46 -12.47 7.12
CA THR A 202 9.15 -13.65 7.95
C THR A 202 8.04 -13.29 8.92
N ARG A 203 7.02 -14.15 9.05
CA ARG A 203 5.96 -13.99 10.05
C ARG A 203 6.20 -14.96 11.20
N VAL A 204 6.10 -14.47 12.44
CA VAL A 204 6.35 -15.25 13.65
C VAL A 204 5.23 -15.09 14.66
N LYS A 205 5.05 -16.10 15.53
CA LYS A 205 4.20 -16.00 16.71
C LYS A 205 5.01 -15.38 17.85
N ALA A 206 4.72 -14.12 18.16
CA ALA A 206 5.38 -13.40 19.26
C ALA A 206 4.37 -12.44 19.93
N PRO A 207 3.37 -12.98 20.66
CA PRO A 207 2.28 -12.19 21.23
C PRO A 207 2.73 -11.21 22.32
N TRP A 208 3.95 -11.32 22.81
CA TRP A 208 4.57 -10.36 23.75
C TRP A 208 5.06 -9.08 23.06
N VAL A 209 5.23 -9.08 21.73
CA VAL A 209 5.62 -7.88 20.96
C VAL A 209 4.41 -6.96 20.84
N LYS A 210 4.46 -5.80 21.48
CA LYS A 210 3.36 -4.83 21.52
C LYS A 210 3.68 -3.51 20.81
N LEU A 211 4.96 -3.23 20.63
CA LEU A 211 5.44 -2.02 19.96
C LEU A 211 6.06 -2.40 18.61
N PHE A 212 5.86 -1.58 17.62
CA PHE A 212 6.67 -1.73 16.42
C PHE A 212 8.08 -1.19 16.65
N MET A 213 9.04 -1.79 15.98
CA MET A 213 10.41 -1.27 15.92
C MET A 213 10.89 -1.34 14.47
N THR A 214 11.49 -0.26 13.97
CA THR A 214 12.15 -0.24 12.67
C THR A 214 13.56 0.30 12.81
N TYR A 215 14.48 -0.17 11.99
CA TYR A 215 15.83 0.38 11.93
C TYR A 215 16.28 0.54 10.48
N GLN A 216 16.68 1.77 10.15
CA GLN A 216 17.31 2.11 8.88
C GLN A 216 18.78 2.48 9.13
N GLY A 217 19.66 1.56 8.75
CA GLY A 217 21.09 1.75 8.82
C GLY A 217 21.68 2.35 7.54
N THR A 218 23.01 2.60 7.57
CA THR A 218 23.75 3.15 6.42
C THR A 218 24.12 2.11 5.36
N HIS A 219 23.94 0.82 5.64
CA HIS A 219 24.41 -0.26 4.78
C HIS A 219 23.32 -1.23 4.39
N GLY A 220 23.17 -1.42 3.08
CA GLY A 220 22.50 -2.55 2.45
C GLY A 220 21.02 -2.33 2.11
N HIS A 221 20.50 -3.28 1.36
CA HIS A 221 19.10 -3.34 0.89
C HIS A 221 18.15 -3.91 1.95
N CYS A 222 18.57 -3.97 3.21
CA CYS A 222 17.79 -4.56 4.30
C CYS A 222 17.44 -3.48 5.32
N GLU A 223 16.15 -3.22 5.47
CA GLU A 223 15.59 -2.43 6.56
C GLU A 223 15.01 -3.39 7.57
N ASN A 224 15.60 -3.47 8.77
CA ASN A 224 15.03 -4.32 9.81
C ASN A 224 13.78 -3.66 10.39
N TYR A 225 12.68 -4.41 10.42
CA TYR A 225 11.46 -3.98 11.07
C TYR A 225 10.72 -5.14 11.74
N ILE A 226 10.08 -4.82 12.85
CA ILE A 226 9.27 -5.70 13.68
C ILE A 226 7.90 -5.03 13.79
N LEU A 227 6.87 -5.60 13.16
CA LEU A 227 5.53 -5.02 13.12
C LEU A 227 4.52 -5.95 13.78
N PRO A 228 3.91 -5.57 14.93
CA PRO A 228 2.95 -6.40 15.66
C PRO A 228 1.60 -6.45 14.93
N GLY A 229 1.44 -7.38 14.00
CA GLY A 229 0.17 -7.61 13.32
C GLY A 229 -0.87 -8.29 14.20
N ALA A 230 -2.13 -8.28 13.78
CA ALA A 230 -3.25 -8.84 14.55
C ALA A 230 -3.17 -10.38 14.66
N ASP A 231 -2.59 -11.07 13.70
CA ASP A 231 -2.45 -12.54 13.65
C ASP A 231 -1.02 -13.02 13.88
N ALA A 232 -0.03 -12.25 13.48
CA ALA A 232 1.38 -12.58 13.60
C ALA A 232 2.23 -11.31 13.55
N VAL A 233 3.42 -11.37 14.15
CA VAL A 233 4.43 -10.32 14.02
C VAL A 233 5.13 -10.49 12.69
N VAL A 234 5.25 -9.40 11.94
CA VAL A 234 5.99 -9.36 10.67
C VAL A 234 7.40 -8.90 10.95
N LEU A 235 8.37 -9.74 10.62
CA LEU A 235 9.79 -9.42 10.63
C LEU A 235 10.24 -9.16 9.19
N GLY A 236 10.85 -8.03 8.96
CA GLY A 236 11.34 -7.66 7.64
C GLY A 236 12.61 -6.86 7.71
N GLY A 237 13.14 -6.48 6.58
CA GLY A 237 12.75 -6.92 5.27
C GLY A 237 13.84 -6.55 4.27
N THR A 238 13.60 -6.90 3.02
CA THR A 238 14.49 -6.53 1.93
C THR A 238 13.86 -5.49 1.00
N GLY A 239 14.71 -4.74 0.30
CA GLY A 239 14.32 -3.76 -0.71
C GLY A 239 15.27 -3.86 -1.92
N GLN A 240 15.13 -4.94 -2.75
CA GLN A 240 16.02 -5.23 -3.86
C GLN A 240 15.41 -4.72 -5.17
N GLU A 241 15.89 -3.58 -5.63
CA GLU A 241 15.41 -2.95 -6.87
C GLU A 241 15.74 -3.81 -8.10
N GLY A 242 14.79 -3.88 -9.05
CA GLY A 242 14.95 -4.62 -10.30
C GLY A 242 14.97 -6.15 -10.16
N ASN A 243 14.88 -6.69 -8.95
CA ASN A 243 14.88 -8.13 -8.72
C ASN A 243 13.46 -8.71 -8.89
N TRP A 244 13.30 -9.58 -9.89
CA TRP A 244 12.04 -10.24 -10.23
C TRP A 244 11.84 -11.61 -9.58
N ASN A 245 12.79 -12.08 -8.77
CA ASN A 245 12.68 -13.37 -8.11
C ASN A 245 11.55 -13.37 -7.08
N THR A 246 10.60 -14.29 -7.20
CA THR A 246 9.48 -14.47 -6.27
C THR A 246 9.71 -15.60 -5.26
N GLY A 247 10.81 -16.33 -5.39
CA GLY A 247 11.20 -17.39 -4.45
C GLY A 247 11.72 -16.80 -3.12
N VAL A 248 11.58 -17.58 -2.05
CA VAL A 248 12.21 -17.28 -0.76
C VAL A 248 13.71 -17.52 -0.90
N ASP A 249 14.51 -16.56 -0.45
CA ASP A 249 15.96 -16.61 -0.40
C ASP A 249 16.43 -16.86 1.03
N ASP A 250 17.35 -17.78 1.22
CA ASP A 250 17.80 -18.22 2.54
C ASP A 250 18.76 -17.22 3.21
N GLU A 251 19.55 -16.50 2.42
CA GLU A 251 20.45 -15.45 2.95
C GLU A 251 19.64 -14.24 3.41
N ASP A 252 18.66 -13.81 2.61
CA ASP A 252 17.72 -12.76 3.01
C ASP A 252 16.98 -13.15 4.28
N ARG A 253 16.52 -14.41 4.37
CA ARG A 253 15.85 -14.93 5.56
C ARG A 253 16.74 -14.84 6.79
N LYS A 254 17.99 -15.26 6.67
CA LYS A 254 18.96 -15.20 7.76
C LYS A 254 19.20 -13.76 8.21
N MET A 255 19.47 -12.85 7.28
CA MET A 255 19.68 -11.43 7.57
C MET A 255 18.48 -10.79 8.29
N ILE A 256 17.26 -11.09 7.83
CA ILE A 256 16.03 -10.58 8.46
C ILE A 256 15.91 -11.07 9.92
N LEU A 257 16.09 -12.36 10.14
CA LEU A 257 15.96 -12.94 11.49
C LEU A 257 17.07 -12.41 12.42
N GLU A 258 18.31 -12.41 11.99
CA GLU A 258 19.44 -11.91 12.79
C GLU A 258 19.26 -10.42 13.13
N GLY A 259 18.91 -9.58 12.16
CA GLY A 259 18.71 -8.15 12.39
C GLY A 259 17.53 -7.85 13.30
N CYS A 260 16.42 -8.59 13.19
CA CYS A 260 15.28 -8.43 14.09
C CYS A 260 15.58 -8.96 15.51
N VAL A 261 16.37 -10.04 15.64
CA VAL A 261 16.81 -10.54 16.96
C VAL A 261 17.80 -9.57 17.60
N GLU A 262 18.66 -8.90 16.83
CA GLU A 262 19.53 -7.82 17.34
C GLU A 262 18.69 -6.67 17.95
N MET A 263 17.61 -6.28 17.27
CA MET A 263 16.71 -5.22 17.76
C MET A 263 15.87 -5.68 18.97
N MET A 264 15.46 -6.94 18.99
CA MET A 264 14.59 -7.51 20.03
C MET A 264 15.01 -8.97 20.31
N PRO A 265 15.93 -9.20 21.26
CA PRO A 265 16.49 -10.53 21.53
C PRO A 265 15.47 -11.61 21.91
N SER A 266 14.29 -11.22 22.43
CA SER A 266 13.21 -12.15 22.74
C SER A 266 12.60 -12.86 21.53
N LEU A 267 12.88 -12.37 20.31
CA LEU A 267 12.43 -13.01 19.06
C LEU A 267 13.20 -14.27 18.71
N LYS A 268 14.35 -14.55 19.37
CA LYS A 268 15.16 -15.74 19.12
C LYS A 268 14.36 -17.04 19.27
N GLU A 269 13.41 -17.07 20.21
CA GLU A 269 12.57 -18.24 20.49
C GLU A 269 11.17 -18.16 19.83
N ALA A 270 10.95 -17.18 18.95
CA ALA A 270 9.66 -17.02 18.27
C ALA A 270 9.43 -18.11 17.21
N GLU A 271 8.29 -18.77 17.25
CA GLU A 271 7.89 -19.78 16.26
C GLU A 271 7.67 -19.12 14.90
N VAL A 272 8.38 -19.58 13.87
CA VAL A 272 8.20 -19.12 12.49
C VAL A 272 6.91 -19.71 11.93
N VAL A 273 5.99 -18.84 11.49
CA VAL A 273 4.72 -19.23 10.86
C VAL A 273 4.91 -19.44 9.36
N ARG A 274 5.56 -18.48 8.68
CA ARG A 274 5.83 -18.54 7.24
C ARG A 274 6.84 -17.48 6.80
N HIS A 275 7.46 -17.75 5.67
CA HIS A 275 8.20 -16.79 4.86
C HIS A 275 7.34 -16.33 3.69
N TRP A 276 7.54 -15.12 3.21
CA TRP A 276 6.84 -14.59 2.06
C TRP A 276 7.73 -13.63 1.28
N THR A 277 7.59 -13.68 -0.04
CA THR A 277 8.30 -12.79 -0.97
C THR A 277 7.30 -12.13 -1.89
N GLY A 278 7.47 -10.83 -2.16
CA GLY A 278 6.63 -10.09 -3.09
C GLY A 278 7.37 -8.99 -3.80
N LEU A 279 6.77 -8.55 -4.89
CA LEU A 279 7.31 -7.56 -5.78
C LEU A 279 6.51 -6.26 -5.64
N ARG A 280 7.08 -5.26 -4.97
CA ARG A 280 6.46 -3.95 -4.83
C ARG A 280 6.45 -3.23 -6.18
N PRO A 281 5.31 -2.71 -6.65
CA PRO A 281 5.22 -2.04 -7.95
C PRO A 281 5.79 -0.62 -7.86
N HIS A 282 7.11 -0.52 -7.91
CA HIS A 282 7.80 0.76 -7.87
C HIS A 282 7.76 1.44 -9.25
N ARG A 283 7.70 2.75 -9.26
CA ARG A 283 7.87 3.59 -10.43
C ARG A 283 8.81 4.73 -10.06
N THR A 284 9.90 4.86 -10.79
CA THR A 284 10.98 5.82 -10.45
C THR A 284 10.46 7.25 -10.42
N SER A 285 9.61 7.63 -11.39
CA SER A 285 8.96 8.95 -11.44
C SER A 285 7.79 9.11 -10.44
N GLY A 286 7.59 8.15 -9.55
CA GLY A 286 6.52 8.19 -8.54
C GLY A 286 5.19 7.62 -8.99
N VAL A 287 4.18 7.79 -8.14
CA VAL A 287 2.82 7.33 -8.41
C VAL A 287 2.28 8.01 -9.68
N ARG A 288 1.86 7.21 -10.64
CA ARG A 288 1.14 7.72 -11.81
C ARG A 288 -0.35 7.79 -11.48
N LEU A 289 -0.82 9.00 -11.18
CA LEU A 289 -2.22 9.28 -10.98
C LEU A 289 -2.60 10.48 -11.85
N GLU A 290 -3.05 10.19 -13.06
CA GLU A 290 -3.39 11.18 -14.09
C GLU A 290 -4.42 10.62 -15.06
N THR A 291 -4.99 11.50 -15.87
CA THR A 291 -5.99 11.14 -16.90
C THR A 291 -5.42 11.25 -18.30
N GLU A 292 -5.86 10.34 -19.17
CA GLU A 292 -5.67 10.45 -20.60
C GLU A 292 -6.96 10.10 -21.35
N ARG A 293 -7.04 10.47 -22.64
CA ARG A 293 -8.15 10.13 -23.50
C ARG A 293 -7.73 9.13 -24.56
N LEU A 294 -8.42 8.01 -24.60
CA LEU A 294 -8.29 7.03 -25.68
C LEU A 294 -9.22 7.37 -26.85
N ALA A 295 -9.17 6.52 -27.88
CA ALA A 295 -10.06 6.61 -29.03
C ALA A 295 -11.53 6.78 -28.62
N LYS A 296 -12.29 7.55 -29.42
CA LYS A 296 -13.71 7.90 -29.17
C LYS A 296 -13.95 8.69 -27.88
N GLY A 297 -12.93 9.39 -27.36
CA GLY A 297 -13.05 10.24 -26.18
C GLY A 297 -13.23 9.49 -24.85
N LYS A 298 -12.96 8.18 -24.81
CA LYS A 298 -13.03 7.37 -23.57
C LYS A 298 -11.93 7.80 -22.60
N LEU A 299 -12.30 7.87 -21.32
CA LEU A 299 -11.39 8.32 -20.26
C LEU A 299 -10.60 7.14 -19.71
N VAL A 300 -9.29 7.31 -19.59
CA VAL A 300 -8.44 6.46 -18.75
C VAL A 300 -7.96 7.28 -17.57
N VAL A 301 -8.00 6.68 -16.38
CA VAL A 301 -7.38 7.20 -15.18
C VAL A 301 -6.33 6.20 -14.72
N HIS A 302 -5.07 6.59 -14.74
CA HIS A 302 -3.99 5.77 -14.20
C HIS A 302 -3.94 5.91 -12.69
N ASN A 303 -3.67 4.82 -11.97
CA ASN A 303 -3.51 4.80 -10.52
C ASN A 303 -2.62 3.61 -10.13
N TYR A 304 -1.32 3.72 -10.37
CA TYR A 304 -0.33 2.67 -10.12
C TYR A 304 1.06 3.24 -9.80
N GLY A 305 2.02 2.38 -9.48
CA GLY A 305 3.40 2.79 -9.21
C GLY A 305 3.66 3.17 -7.75
N HIS A 306 2.87 2.63 -6.80
CA HIS A 306 2.89 3.01 -5.39
C HIS A 306 4.09 2.45 -4.59
N GLY A 307 4.96 1.64 -5.19
CA GLY A 307 6.11 1.07 -4.51
C GLY A 307 5.76 0.31 -3.24
N GLY A 308 6.41 0.63 -2.14
CA GLY A 308 6.15 0.07 -0.82
C GLY A 308 4.96 0.70 -0.09
N ALA A 309 4.39 1.80 -0.60
CA ALA A 309 3.38 2.59 0.09
C ALA A 309 1.93 2.34 -0.39
N GLY A 310 1.66 1.22 -1.08
CA GLY A 310 0.31 0.95 -1.58
C GLY A 310 -0.77 1.01 -0.49
N VAL A 311 -0.55 0.39 0.67
CA VAL A 311 -1.49 0.45 1.80
C VAL A 311 -1.54 1.85 2.42
N THR A 312 -0.45 2.59 2.41
CA THR A 312 -0.36 3.95 2.95
C THR A 312 -1.15 4.96 2.14
N LEU A 313 -1.28 4.76 0.82
CA LEU A 313 -1.83 5.77 -0.10
C LEU A 313 -3.19 5.40 -0.69
N HIS A 314 -3.62 4.15 -0.58
CA HIS A 314 -4.74 3.58 -1.36
C HIS A 314 -6.03 4.40 -1.32
N TRP A 315 -6.45 4.87 -0.14
CA TRP A 315 -7.73 5.55 0.02
C TRP A 315 -7.69 7.00 -0.49
N GLY A 316 -6.58 7.69 -0.24
CA GLY A 316 -6.35 9.03 -0.77
C GLY A 316 -6.26 9.05 -2.29
N CYS A 317 -5.49 8.11 -2.87
CA CYS A 317 -5.40 7.94 -4.33
C CYS A 317 -6.77 7.59 -4.95
N ALA A 318 -7.54 6.71 -4.32
CA ALA A 318 -8.90 6.39 -4.78
C ALA A 318 -9.81 7.62 -4.80
N GLY A 319 -9.68 8.52 -3.81
CA GLY A 319 -10.39 9.80 -3.79
C GLY A 319 -9.97 10.73 -4.93
N GLN A 320 -8.69 10.78 -5.25
CA GLN A 320 -8.23 11.56 -6.41
C GLN A 320 -8.81 11.00 -7.72
N VAL A 321 -8.83 9.67 -7.90
CA VAL A 321 -9.47 9.06 -9.08
C VAL A 321 -10.93 9.51 -9.22
N VAL A 322 -11.69 9.55 -8.13
CA VAL A 322 -13.08 10.04 -8.16
C VAL A 322 -13.16 11.51 -8.59
N ARG A 323 -12.25 12.36 -8.10
CA ARG A 323 -12.17 13.77 -8.52
C ARG A 323 -11.85 13.89 -10.01
N GLU A 324 -10.91 13.11 -10.52
CA GLU A 324 -10.55 13.11 -11.95
C GLU A 324 -11.74 12.71 -12.82
N ILE A 325 -12.48 11.66 -12.45
CA ILE A 325 -13.69 11.24 -13.18
C ILE A 325 -14.74 12.36 -13.17
N ARG A 326 -15.01 12.97 -12.02
CA ARG A 326 -15.97 14.09 -11.93
C ARG A 326 -15.59 15.24 -12.85
N THR A 327 -14.34 15.69 -12.78
CA THR A 327 -13.82 16.80 -13.60
C THR A 327 -13.96 16.51 -15.10
N ALA A 328 -13.65 15.27 -15.51
CA ALA A 328 -13.70 14.88 -16.92
C ALA A 328 -15.13 14.85 -17.50
N PHE A 329 -16.16 14.70 -16.67
CA PHE A 329 -17.57 14.66 -17.09
C PHE A 329 -18.39 15.89 -16.68
N THR A 330 -17.79 16.84 -15.96
CA THR A 330 -18.42 18.13 -15.68
C THR A 330 -18.27 19.01 -16.94
N PRO A 331 -19.39 19.54 -17.49
CA PRO A 331 -19.29 20.47 -18.62
C PRO A 331 -18.46 21.69 -18.21
N ASN A 332 -17.41 22.01 -18.96
CA ASN A 332 -16.67 23.26 -18.80
C ASN A 332 -17.57 24.45 -19.17
N PHE A 333 -18.26 25.04 -18.20
CA PHE A 333 -19.00 26.30 -18.36
C PHE A 333 -18.10 27.54 -18.49
N SER A 334 -16.78 27.38 -18.63
CA SER A 334 -15.81 28.48 -18.67
C SER A 334 -15.34 28.83 -20.10
N ARG A 335 -16.22 28.72 -21.11
CA ARG A 335 -16.02 29.30 -22.45
C ARG A 335 -17.33 29.91 -22.93
N LEU A 336 -17.71 31.00 -22.31
CA LEU A 336 -18.57 32.03 -22.87
C LEU A 336 -17.95 33.40 -22.57
#